data_3c002cfe7b38a51375d78185a143fd6f
#
_entry.id   3c002cfe7b38a51375d78185a143fd6f
#
_cell.length_a   1.000
_cell.length_b   1.000
_cell.length_c   1.000
_cell.angle_alpha   90.00
_cell.angle_beta   90.00
_cell.angle_gamma   90.00
#
_symmetry.space_group_name_H-M   'P 1'
#
loop_
_entity.id
_entity.type
_entity.pdbx_description
1 polymer ?
#
loop_
_entity_poly.entity_id
_entity_poly.type
_entity_poly.pdbx_seq_one_letter_code
_entity_poly.pdbx_strand_id
1 'polypeptide(L)'
;MIYITRKESFSAAHKLSRPDWTDAKNNEVFGKCSNPNWHGHNYILWVTVKGEINPETGFVVNLSDVSEIIKSYILEKVDHKNLNSDVDFMVGKLSSTENLAIQFWNEIEQAINKLGCFLHSVKIQETEKNFVEYFGTK
;
A
#
# COMPACT_ATOMS: atom_id res chain seq x y z
N MET A 1 16.63 1.71 -18.98
CA MET A 1 15.63 1.35 -17.97
C MET A 1 14.90 2.62 -17.54
N ILE A 2 13.58 2.62 -17.66
CA ILE A 2 12.75 3.76 -17.31
C ILE A 2 11.83 3.37 -16.17
N TYR A 3 11.63 4.31 -15.25
CA TYR A 3 10.75 4.16 -14.09
C TYR A 3 9.54 5.07 -14.28
N ILE A 4 8.34 4.51 -14.15
CA ILE A 4 7.10 5.27 -14.28
C ILE A 4 6.28 5.08 -13.01
N THR A 5 5.74 6.16 -12.48
CA THR A 5 4.99 6.14 -11.24
C THR A 5 3.55 6.59 -11.45
N ARG A 6 2.62 5.79 -10.93
CA ARG A 6 1.21 6.17 -10.81
C ARG A 6 0.90 6.52 -9.37
N LYS A 7 0.28 7.67 -9.17
CA LYS A 7 -0.14 8.16 -7.85
C LYS A 7 -1.65 7.98 -7.70
N GLU A 8 -2.05 7.43 -6.56
CA GLU A 8 -3.45 7.28 -6.16
C GLU A 8 -3.61 7.71 -4.71
N SER A 9 -4.84 7.85 -4.26
CA SER A 9 -5.12 8.16 -2.85
C SER A 9 -6.27 7.32 -2.33
N PHE A 10 -6.28 7.11 -1.02
CA PHE A 10 -7.38 6.43 -0.34
C PHE A 10 -7.46 6.92 1.10
N SER A 11 -8.65 6.79 1.69
CA SER A 11 -8.88 7.10 3.09
C SER A 11 -9.21 5.82 3.83
N ALA A 12 -8.56 5.58 4.95
CA ALA A 12 -8.79 4.38 5.74
C ALA A 12 -8.54 4.62 7.22
N ALA A 13 -9.19 3.83 8.06
CA ALA A 13 -8.98 3.86 9.50
C ALA A 13 -8.17 2.65 9.93
N HIS A 14 -7.38 2.81 10.98
CA HIS A 14 -6.63 1.72 11.56
C HIS A 14 -6.34 1.98 13.04
N LYS A 15 -5.82 0.93 13.68
CA LYS A 15 -5.38 0.98 15.06
C LYS A 15 -4.20 0.04 15.20
N LEU A 16 -3.12 0.52 15.81
CA LEU A 16 -1.95 -0.32 16.10
C LEU A 16 -2.08 -0.86 17.52
N SER A 17 -2.39 -2.14 17.64
CA SER A 17 -2.42 -2.83 18.91
C SER A 17 -2.22 -4.32 18.72
N ARG A 18 -1.66 -4.96 19.74
CA ARG A 18 -1.54 -6.42 19.76
C ARG A 18 -2.54 -6.98 20.75
N PRO A 19 -3.41 -7.92 20.34
CA PRO A 19 -4.40 -8.51 21.23
C PRO A 19 -3.78 -9.35 22.35
N ASP A 20 -2.54 -9.83 22.16
CA ASP A 20 -1.81 -10.61 23.17
C ASP A 20 -1.06 -9.72 24.19
N TRP A 21 -1.11 -8.40 24.04
CA TRP A 21 -0.52 -7.45 24.97
C TRP A 21 -1.59 -6.81 25.85
N THR A 22 -1.17 -6.33 27.04
CA THR A 22 -2.04 -5.51 27.88
C THR A 22 -2.28 -4.14 27.23
N ASP A 23 -3.35 -3.47 27.66
CA ASP A 23 -3.63 -2.10 27.19
C ASP A 23 -2.49 -1.15 27.54
N ALA A 24 -1.91 -1.32 28.73
CA ALA A 24 -0.78 -0.50 29.18
C ALA A 24 0.43 -0.66 28.24
N LYS A 25 0.74 -1.89 27.85
CA LYS A 25 1.86 -2.17 26.95
C LYS A 25 1.58 -1.63 25.54
N ASN A 26 0.38 -1.80 25.03
CA ASN A 26 -0.02 -1.24 23.76
C ASN A 26 0.12 0.28 23.74
N ASN A 27 -0.32 0.93 24.81
CA ASN A 27 -0.22 2.38 24.94
C ASN A 27 1.23 2.85 25.04
N GLU A 28 2.07 2.09 25.74
CA GLU A 28 3.50 2.41 25.89
C GLU A 28 4.23 2.34 24.54
N VAL A 29 3.97 1.29 23.75
CA VAL A 29 4.67 1.05 22.46
C VAL A 29 4.08 1.86 21.33
N PHE A 30 2.76 1.88 21.21
CA PHE A 30 2.07 2.49 20.06
C PHE A 30 1.52 3.89 20.35
N GLY A 31 1.40 4.28 21.62
CA GLY A 31 0.89 5.59 22.01
C GLY A 31 -0.51 5.85 21.45
N LYS A 32 -0.69 6.99 20.82
CA LYS A 32 -1.98 7.40 20.23
C LYS A 32 -2.45 6.46 19.13
N CYS A 33 -1.57 5.71 18.50
CA CYS A 33 -1.93 4.77 17.45
C CYS A 33 -2.70 3.56 17.96
N SER A 34 -2.68 3.30 19.28
CA SER A 34 -3.47 2.26 19.91
C SER A 34 -4.80 2.74 20.50
N ASN A 35 -5.18 3.99 20.21
CA ASN A 35 -6.42 4.58 20.73
C ASN A 35 -7.62 3.66 20.42
N PRO A 36 -8.44 3.30 21.45
CA PRO A 36 -9.58 2.39 21.25
C PRO A 36 -10.65 2.91 20.26
N ASN A 37 -10.69 4.22 20.03
CA ASN A 37 -11.66 4.83 19.11
C ASN A 37 -11.17 4.86 17.66
N TRP A 38 -10.01 4.25 17.40
CA TRP A 38 -9.40 4.21 16.07
C TRP A 38 -8.95 5.61 15.59
N HIS A 39 -8.30 5.67 14.48
CA HIS A 39 -7.97 6.92 13.79
C HIS A 39 -7.84 6.65 12.29
N GLY A 40 -7.97 7.68 11.50
CA GLY A 40 -7.92 7.57 10.05
C GLY A 40 -6.89 8.50 9.45
N HIS A 41 -6.49 8.16 8.23
CA HIS A 41 -5.56 8.95 7.43
C HIS A 41 -6.05 9.05 6.00
N ASN A 42 -5.66 10.13 5.34
CA ASN A 42 -5.76 10.25 3.89
C ASN A 42 -4.41 9.80 3.34
N TYR A 43 -4.36 8.55 2.91
CA TYR A 43 -3.13 7.96 2.39
C TYR A 43 -2.88 8.37 0.95
N ILE A 44 -1.62 8.53 0.59
CA ILE A 44 -1.21 8.67 -0.79
C ILE A 44 -0.36 7.45 -1.15
N LEU A 45 -0.67 6.86 -2.29
CA LEU A 45 -0.01 5.66 -2.78
C LEU A 45 0.70 5.97 -4.09
N TRP A 46 1.98 5.63 -4.19
CA TRP A 46 2.75 5.68 -5.43
C TRP A 46 3.17 4.27 -5.77
N VAL A 47 2.82 3.83 -6.96
CA VAL A 47 3.26 2.55 -7.51
C VAL A 47 4.19 2.86 -8.67
N THR A 48 5.44 2.42 -8.55
CA THR A 48 6.46 2.63 -9.57
C THR A 48 6.75 1.29 -10.27
N VAL A 49 6.67 1.33 -11.59
CA VAL A 49 7.04 0.21 -12.46
C VAL A 49 8.28 0.58 -13.27
N LYS A 50 9.00 -0.42 -13.74
CA LYS A 50 10.20 -0.22 -14.56
C LYS A 50 10.20 -1.12 -15.77
N GLY A 51 10.85 -0.67 -16.83
CA GLY A 51 10.98 -1.45 -18.05
C GLY A 51 11.65 -0.65 -19.16
N GLU A 52 11.68 -1.25 -20.34
CA GLU A 52 12.20 -0.61 -21.55
C GLU A 52 11.07 -0.03 -22.38
N ILE A 53 11.37 0.99 -23.16
CA ILE A 53 10.39 1.60 -24.05
C ILE A 53 10.04 0.61 -25.17
N ASN A 54 8.74 0.39 -25.39
CA ASN A 54 8.26 -0.29 -26.58
C ASN A 54 8.34 0.71 -27.76
N PRO A 55 9.13 0.42 -28.80
CA PRO A 55 9.30 1.37 -29.90
C PRO A 55 8.04 1.64 -30.71
N GLU A 56 7.07 0.74 -30.69
CA GLU A 56 5.81 0.91 -31.41
C GLU A 56 4.87 1.88 -30.69
N THR A 57 4.87 1.84 -29.36
CA THR A 57 3.95 2.66 -28.55
C THR A 57 4.62 3.90 -27.97
N GLY A 58 5.95 3.86 -27.79
CA GLY A 58 6.70 4.95 -27.19
C GLY A 58 6.65 4.97 -25.66
N PHE A 59 6.04 3.96 -25.04
CA PHE A 59 5.97 3.89 -23.57
C PHE A 59 6.39 2.50 -23.06
N VAL A 60 6.71 2.46 -21.78
CA VAL A 60 7.07 1.22 -21.05
C VAL A 60 5.83 0.35 -20.87
N VAL A 61 4.73 0.98 -20.48
CA VAL A 61 3.46 0.33 -20.19
C VAL A 61 2.35 1.37 -20.29
N ASN A 62 1.15 0.93 -20.61
CA ASN A 62 -0.02 1.80 -20.55
C ASN A 62 -0.38 2.08 -19.09
N LEU A 63 -0.27 3.34 -18.65
CA LEU A 63 -0.57 3.73 -17.27
C LEU A 63 -2.04 3.51 -16.90
N SER A 64 -2.95 3.48 -17.87
CA SER A 64 -4.36 3.13 -17.62
C SER A 64 -4.47 1.70 -17.09
N ASP A 65 -3.66 0.78 -17.62
CA ASP A 65 -3.67 -0.61 -17.16
C ASP A 65 -3.10 -0.74 -15.76
N VAL A 66 -2.04 0.02 -15.45
CA VAL A 66 -1.46 0.08 -14.11
C VAL A 66 -2.49 0.64 -13.12
N SER A 67 -3.15 1.73 -13.49
CA SER A 67 -4.19 2.36 -12.66
C SER A 67 -5.34 1.39 -12.37
N GLU A 68 -5.78 0.64 -13.37
CA GLU A 68 -6.86 -0.32 -13.20
C GLU A 68 -6.49 -1.45 -12.24
N ILE A 69 -5.25 -1.94 -12.32
CA ILE A 69 -4.75 -2.95 -11.38
C ILE A 69 -4.75 -2.39 -9.96
N ILE A 70 -4.22 -1.19 -9.77
CA ILE A 70 -4.19 -0.56 -8.44
C ILE A 70 -5.62 -0.41 -7.89
N LYS A 71 -6.53 0.05 -8.71
CA LYS A 71 -7.92 0.25 -8.32
C LYS A 71 -8.59 -1.06 -7.92
N SER A 72 -8.49 -2.09 -8.77
CA SER A 72 -9.18 -3.37 -8.55
C SER A 72 -8.59 -4.18 -7.41
N TYR A 73 -7.26 -4.21 -7.30
CA TYR A 73 -6.59 -5.07 -6.32
C TYR A 73 -6.34 -4.40 -4.97
N ILE A 74 -6.31 -3.08 -4.93
CA ILE A 74 -5.98 -2.33 -3.70
C ILE A 74 -7.11 -1.38 -3.30
N LEU A 75 -7.38 -0.36 -4.13
CA LEU A 75 -8.24 0.75 -3.70
C LEU A 75 -9.66 0.30 -3.35
N GLU A 76 -10.25 -0.58 -4.14
CA GLU A 76 -11.60 -1.08 -3.88
C GLU A 76 -11.69 -1.85 -2.56
N LYS A 77 -10.57 -2.40 -2.09
CA LYS A 77 -10.51 -3.18 -0.86
C LYS A 77 -10.21 -2.35 0.39
N VAL A 78 -9.54 -1.21 0.23
CA VAL A 78 -9.06 -0.43 1.38
C VAL A 78 -9.72 0.93 1.54
N ASP A 79 -10.19 1.55 0.45
CA ASP A 79 -10.73 2.91 0.50
C ASP A 79 -12.02 2.96 1.29
N HIS A 80 -12.09 3.86 2.27
CA HIS A 80 -13.20 4.02 3.20
C HIS A 80 -13.42 2.76 4.06
N LYS A 81 -12.38 1.99 4.30
CA LYS A 81 -12.44 0.76 5.08
C LYS A 81 -11.63 0.87 6.36
N ASN A 82 -11.87 -0.08 7.25
CA ASN A 82 -11.05 -0.29 8.44
C ASN A 82 -9.98 -1.34 8.09
N LEU A 83 -8.72 -0.95 8.14
CA LEU A 83 -7.61 -1.82 7.74
C LEU A 83 -7.43 -3.04 8.65
N ASN A 84 -7.92 -2.96 9.88
CA ASN A 84 -7.79 -4.05 10.84
C ASN A 84 -8.87 -5.13 10.66
N SER A 85 -10.07 -4.75 10.22
CA SER A 85 -11.23 -5.66 10.22
C SER A 85 -11.83 -5.94 8.85
N ASP A 86 -11.68 -5.02 7.89
CA ASP A 86 -12.43 -5.08 6.63
C ASP A 86 -11.59 -5.53 5.43
N VAL A 87 -10.29 -5.72 5.61
CA VAL A 87 -9.35 -5.98 4.51
C VAL A 87 -8.76 -7.38 4.65
N ASP A 88 -9.10 -8.26 3.72
CA ASP A 88 -8.75 -9.68 3.77
C ASP A 88 -7.23 -9.93 3.83
N PHE A 89 -6.44 -9.22 3.03
CA PHE A 89 -4.99 -9.42 3.00
C PHE A 89 -4.25 -8.82 4.22
N MET A 90 -4.97 -8.14 5.10
CA MET A 90 -4.42 -7.61 6.36
C MET A 90 -4.76 -8.46 7.58
N VAL A 91 -5.58 -9.49 7.44
CA VAL A 91 -5.96 -10.36 8.56
C VAL A 91 -4.74 -10.96 9.24
N GLY A 92 -4.68 -10.84 10.55
CA GLY A 92 -3.56 -11.34 11.36
C GLY A 92 -2.29 -10.51 11.31
N LYS A 93 -2.31 -9.36 10.66
CA LYS A 93 -1.16 -8.47 10.53
C LYS A 93 -1.41 -7.15 11.23
N LEU A 94 -0.34 -6.56 11.76
CA LEU A 94 -0.40 -5.18 12.26
C LEU A 94 -0.59 -4.25 11.06
N SER A 95 -1.49 -3.30 11.17
CA SER A 95 -1.85 -2.38 10.09
C SER A 95 -0.93 -1.15 10.04
N SER A 96 0.36 -1.36 10.28
CA SER A 96 1.37 -0.32 10.07
C SER A 96 1.50 0.00 8.58
N THR A 97 2.01 1.19 8.28
CA THR A 97 2.24 1.60 6.89
C THR A 97 3.26 0.68 6.21
N GLU A 98 4.24 0.19 6.95
CA GLU A 98 5.22 -0.78 6.47
C GLU A 98 4.55 -2.08 6.02
N ASN A 99 3.70 -2.65 6.85
CA ASN A 99 2.98 -3.87 6.50
C ASN A 99 1.99 -3.65 5.34
N LEU A 100 1.36 -2.49 5.28
CA LEU A 100 0.51 -2.13 4.14
C LEU A 100 1.30 -2.14 2.84
N ALA A 101 2.48 -1.54 2.82
CA ALA A 101 3.31 -1.48 1.62
C ALA A 101 3.69 -2.88 1.13
N ILE A 102 4.05 -3.78 2.05
CA ILE A 102 4.37 -5.17 1.72
C ILE A 102 3.15 -5.87 1.14
N GLN A 103 1.99 -5.73 1.76
CA GLN A 103 0.79 -6.42 1.30
C GLN A 103 0.28 -5.85 -0.03
N PHE A 104 0.37 -4.54 -0.23
CA PHE A 104 0.02 -3.93 -1.51
C PHE A 104 0.92 -4.47 -2.63
N TRP A 105 2.22 -4.59 -2.38
CA TRP A 105 3.15 -5.20 -3.31
C TRP A 105 2.71 -6.63 -3.68
N ASN A 106 2.43 -7.44 -2.66
CA ASN A 106 2.03 -8.83 -2.86
C ASN A 106 0.75 -8.96 -3.68
N GLU A 107 -0.17 -8.01 -3.53
CA GLU A 107 -1.44 -8.03 -4.25
C GLU A 107 -1.29 -7.72 -5.74
N ILE A 108 -0.36 -6.86 -6.11
CA ILE A 108 -0.29 -6.33 -7.48
C ILE A 108 0.90 -6.83 -8.31
N GLU A 109 1.94 -7.39 -7.69
CA GLU A 109 3.17 -7.75 -8.39
C GLU A 109 2.93 -8.64 -9.61
N GLN A 110 2.16 -9.70 -9.44
CA GLN A 110 1.93 -10.66 -10.51
C GLN A 110 1.17 -10.03 -11.68
N ALA A 111 0.13 -9.25 -11.39
CA ALA A 111 -0.66 -8.57 -12.41
C ALA A 111 0.15 -7.52 -13.15
N ILE A 112 0.99 -6.76 -12.44
CA ILE A 112 1.88 -5.76 -13.04
C ILE A 112 2.88 -6.43 -13.97
N ASN A 113 3.52 -7.50 -13.50
CA ASN A 113 4.54 -8.20 -14.31
C ASN A 113 3.96 -8.79 -15.59
N LYS A 114 2.69 -9.18 -15.59
CA LYS A 114 2.01 -9.67 -16.80
C LYS A 114 1.83 -8.61 -17.88
N LEU A 115 1.95 -7.34 -17.53
CA LEU A 115 1.88 -6.24 -18.51
C LEU A 115 3.18 -6.08 -19.32
N GLY A 116 4.23 -6.83 -19.00
CA GLY A 116 5.52 -6.75 -19.68
C GLY A 116 6.50 -5.78 -19.06
N CYS A 117 6.20 -5.26 -17.89
CA CYS A 117 7.10 -4.45 -17.08
C CYS A 117 7.30 -5.12 -15.71
N PHE A 118 8.05 -4.46 -14.82
CA PHE A 118 8.32 -5.00 -13.49
C PHE A 118 7.89 -4.00 -12.42
N LEU A 119 7.26 -4.50 -11.38
CA LEU A 119 7.00 -3.69 -10.20
C LEU A 119 8.35 -3.32 -9.55
N HIS A 120 8.55 -2.04 -9.30
CA HIS A 120 9.80 -1.53 -8.73
C HIS A 120 9.64 -1.12 -7.28
N SER A 121 8.61 -0.36 -6.96
CA SER A 121 8.36 0.06 -5.58
C SER A 121 6.90 0.36 -5.32
N VAL A 122 6.54 0.21 -4.04
CA VAL A 122 5.26 0.67 -3.48
C VAL A 122 5.60 1.66 -2.38
N LYS A 123 5.17 2.90 -2.53
CA LYS A 123 5.40 3.97 -1.57
C LYS A 123 4.06 4.44 -1.03
N ILE A 124 3.95 4.56 0.29
CA ILE A 124 2.74 5.00 0.96
C ILE A 124 3.08 6.17 1.88
N GLN A 125 2.35 7.25 1.75
CA GLN A 125 2.40 8.38 2.68
C GLN A 125 1.19 8.27 3.61
N GLU A 126 1.45 8.14 4.90
CA GLU A 126 0.41 8.12 5.93
C GLU A 126 0.01 9.53 6.35
N THR A 127 1.00 10.38 6.58
CA THR A 127 0.84 11.80 6.89
C THR A 127 1.79 12.62 6.04
N GLU A 128 1.64 13.94 6.04
CA GLU A 128 2.54 14.82 5.29
C GLU A 128 4.03 14.65 5.64
N LYS A 129 4.31 14.11 6.83
CA LYS A 129 5.67 13.98 7.34
C LYS A 129 6.27 12.58 7.20
N ASN A 130 5.43 11.57 7.03
CA ASN A 130 5.87 10.18 7.11
C ASN A 130 5.44 9.39 5.88
N PHE A 131 6.39 8.72 5.27
CA PHE A 131 6.11 7.78 4.19
C PHE A 131 7.06 6.60 4.26
N VAL A 132 6.61 5.49 3.68
CA VAL A 132 7.34 4.22 3.61
C VAL A 132 7.47 3.84 2.16
N GLU A 133 8.60 3.28 1.77
CA GLU A 133 8.80 2.76 0.42
C GLU A 133 9.35 1.34 0.50
N TYR A 134 8.70 0.42 -0.22
CA TYR A 134 9.05 -0.99 -0.25
C TYR A 134 9.45 -1.39 -1.67
N PHE A 135 10.58 -2.06 -1.79
CA PHE A 135 11.19 -2.43 -3.07
C PHE A 135 11.11 -3.93 -3.38
N GLY A 136 10.31 -4.66 -2.63
CA GLY A 136 10.21 -6.11 -2.77
C GLY A 136 11.29 -6.86 -1.99
N THR A 137 11.20 -8.18 -2.01
CA THR A 137 12.24 -9.04 -1.43
C THR A 137 13.36 -9.26 -2.44
N LYS A 138 14.59 -9.27 -1.96
CA LYS A 138 15.76 -9.58 -2.78
C LYS A 138 15.96 -11.08 -2.90
#